data_ec6a7e7b952ee4374793ec38bc46bd75
#
_entry.id   ec6a7e7b952ee4374793ec38bc46bd75
#
_cell.length_a   1.000
_cell.length_b   1.000
_cell.length_c   1.000
_cell.angle_alpha   90.00
_cell.angle_beta   90.00
_cell.angle_gamma   90.00
#
_symmetry.space_group_name_H-M   'P 1'
#
loop_
_entity.id
_entity.type
_entity.pdbx_description
1 polymer ?
#
loop_
_entity_poly.entity_id
_entity_poly.type
_entity_poly.pdbx_seq_one_letter_code
_entity_poly.pdbx_strand_id
1 'polypeptide(L)'
;MSTIERNPATTASYLVLRKEGKVLFARRCNTGYQDGNYQVPAGHVDAGELPSEALIREVQEEIGIFIQPEDVKFVHTSFRPMMDKTGDRVDYFFEVDTWTGEVINCEPGKCDDLIWVSTSALPENTTPHVRVALECIEKGQPFSELSVAFLKQSGMY
;
A
#
# COMPACT_ATOMS: atom_id res chain seq x y z
N MET A 1 19.99 33.56 -10.36
CA MET A 1 18.95 32.93 -9.50
C MET A 1 19.38 31.52 -9.19
N SER A 2 19.45 31.17 -7.92
CA SER A 2 19.68 29.79 -7.53
C SER A 2 18.40 28.98 -7.81
N THR A 3 18.51 27.92 -8.57
CA THR A 3 17.44 26.92 -8.70
C THR A 3 17.28 26.21 -7.36
N ILE A 4 16.11 26.30 -6.76
CA ILE A 4 15.78 25.52 -5.58
C ILE A 4 15.61 24.08 -6.04
N GLU A 5 16.57 23.23 -5.71
CA GLU A 5 16.44 21.80 -5.94
C GLU A 5 15.54 21.23 -4.82
N ARG A 6 14.42 20.62 -5.22
CA ARG A 6 13.49 19.98 -4.29
C ARG A 6 13.71 18.49 -4.30
N ASN A 7 13.57 17.89 -3.11
CA ASN A 7 13.65 16.45 -2.97
C ASN A 7 12.44 15.78 -3.67
N PRO A 8 12.67 14.91 -4.67
CA PRO A 8 11.56 14.24 -5.35
C PRO A 8 10.90 13.22 -4.44
N ALA A 9 9.60 13.02 -4.61
CA ALA A 9 8.83 11.99 -3.91
C ALA A 9 7.83 11.34 -4.86
N THR A 10 7.67 10.04 -4.73
CA THR A 10 6.66 9.25 -5.43
C THR A 10 5.55 8.92 -4.45
N THR A 11 4.30 9.10 -4.87
CA THR A 11 3.13 8.83 -4.05
C THR A 11 2.41 7.56 -4.51
N ALA A 12 1.90 6.79 -3.55
CA ALA A 12 1.12 5.60 -3.81
C ALA A 12 -0.07 5.50 -2.85
N SER A 13 -1.13 4.84 -3.30
CA SER A 13 -2.32 4.56 -2.50
C SER A 13 -2.38 3.08 -2.18
N TYR A 14 -2.67 2.76 -0.93
CA TYR A 14 -2.72 1.41 -0.37
C TYR A 14 -4.12 1.13 0.17
N LEU A 15 -4.65 -0.04 -0.14
CA LEU A 15 -5.99 -0.47 0.27
C LEU A 15 -5.94 -1.36 1.51
N VAL A 16 -6.60 -0.94 2.57
CA VAL A 16 -6.92 -1.78 3.72
C VAL A 16 -8.37 -2.24 3.56
N LEU A 17 -8.58 -3.33 2.83
CA LEU A 17 -9.91 -3.89 2.58
C LEU A 17 -10.28 -4.81 3.73
N ARG A 18 -11.36 -4.46 4.44
CA ARG A 18 -11.79 -5.21 5.62
C ARG A 18 -13.04 -6.05 5.36
N LYS A 19 -12.99 -7.28 5.81
CA LYS A 19 -14.13 -8.21 5.81
C LYS A 19 -14.00 -9.19 6.96
N GLU A 20 -15.04 -9.27 7.78
CA GLU A 20 -15.12 -10.25 8.88
C GLU A 20 -13.89 -10.23 9.80
N GLY A 21 -13.39 -9.05 10.14
CA GLY A 21 -12.23 -8.86 11.00
C GLY A 21 -10.87 -9.13 10.35
N LYS A 22 -10.85 -9.35 9.04
CA LYS A 22 -9.64 -9.63 8.27
C LYS A 22 -9.36 -8.55 7.24
N VAL A 23 -8.13 -8.52 6.76
CA VAL A 23 -7.65 -7.61 5.70
C VAL A 23 -7.14 -8.43 4.52
N LEU A 24 -7.44 -7.98 3.30
CA LEU A 24 -6.97 -8.62 2.09
C LEU A 24 -5.48 -8.35 1.86
N PHE A 25 -4.73 -9.43 1.66
CA PHE A 25 -3.31 -9.41 1.30
C PHE A 25 -3.08 -10.01 -0.08
N ALA A 26 -2.10 -9.45 -0.79
CA ALA A 26 -1.63 -9.91 -2.09
C ALA A 26 -0.14 -10.23 -2.01
N ARG A 27 0.30 -11.40 -2.49
CA ARG A 27 1.72 -11.73 -2.55
C ARG A 27 2.31 -11.27 -3.88
N ARG A 28 3.38 -10.51 -3.79
CA ARG A 28 4.08 -9.97 -4.96
C ARG A 28 4.87 -11.06 -5.68
N CYS A 29 4.86 -11.03 -7.02
CA CYS A 29 5.70 -11.86 -7.85
C CYS A 29 6.09 -11.13 -9.14
N ASN A 30 7.25 -11.45 -9.68
CA ASN A 30 7.77 -10.93 -10.97
C ASN A 30 7.78 -9.40 -11.10
N THR A 31 7.86 -8.67 -9.99
CA THR A 31 7.88 -7.19 -9.98
C THR A 31 9.29 -6.63 -9.86
N GLY A 32 10.25 -7.42 -9.37
CA GLY A 32 11.61 -6.99 -9.09
C GLY A 32 11.77 -6.26 -7.76
N TYR A 33 10.70 -6.15 -6.96
CA TYR A 33 10.72 -5.49 -5.67
C TYR A 33 9.84 -6.22 -4.66
N GLN A 34 10.45 -6.65 -3.56
CA GLN A 34 9.76 -7.38 -2.47
C GLN A 34 8.96 -8.60 -2.93
N ASP A 35 9.40 -9.25 -3.99
CA ASP A 35 8.74 -10.45 -4.52
C ASP A 35 8.79 -11.59 -3.49
N GLY A 36 7.69 -12.34 -3.41
CA GLY A 36 7.50 -13.37 -2.39
C GLY A 36 6.93 -12.84 -1.06
N ASN A 37 6.83 -11.51 -0.90
CA ASN A 37 6.24 -10.89 0.29
C ASN A 37 4.78 -10.51 0.06
N TYR A 38 4.02 -10.57 1.14
CA TYR A 38 2.63 -10.10 1.17
C TYR A 38 2.57 -8.62 1.51
N GLN A 39 1.66 -7.94 0.84
CA GLN A 39 1.24 -6.58 1.17
C GLN A 39 -0.25 -6.40 0.86
N VAL A 40 -0.80 -5.25 1.19
CA VAL A 40 -2.14 -4.88 0.73
C VAL A 40 -2.08 -4.41 -0.72
N PRO A 41 -3.18 -4.51 -1.50
CA PRO A 41 -3.24 -3.96 -2.86
C PRO A 41 -2.86 -2.48 -2.87
N ALA A 42 -2.07 -2.07 -3.84
CA ALA A 42 -1.55 -0.71 -3.92
C ALA A 42 -1.16 -0.31 -5.34
N GLY A 43 -1.16 0.98 -5.61
CA GLY A 43 -0.69 1.51 -6.88
C GLY A 43 -0.26 2.97 -6.79
N HIS A 44 0.53 3.40 -7.76
CA HIS A 44 1.03 4.77 -7.83
C HIS A 44 -0.09 5.75 -8.20
N VAL A 45 0.01 6.94 -7.64
CA VAL A 45 -0.85 8.07 -8.01
C VAL A 45 -0.27 8.71 -9.27
N ASP A 46 -1.05 8.74 -10.34
CA ASP A 46 -0.65 9.34 -11.60
C ASP A 46 -0.73 10.89 -11.54
N ALA A 47 -0.02 11.55 -12.45
CA ALA A 47 -0.04 13.00 -12.53
C ALA A 47 -1.47 13.51 -12.77
N GLY A 48 -1.92 14.45 -11.94
CA GLY A 48 -3.26 15.03 -12.03
C GLY A 48 -4.36 14.20 -11.35
N GLU A 49 -4.02 13.04 -10.82
CA GLU A 49 -4.95 12.15 -10.12
C GLU A 49 -4.91 12.43 -8.61
N LEU A 50 -6.05 12.31 -7.94
CA LEU A 50 -6.11 12.34 -6.47
C LEU A 50 -5.76 10.96 -5.89
N PRO A 51 -5.16 10.88 -4.69
CA PRO A 51 -4.83 9.59 -4.07
C PRO A 51 -6.04 8.63 -3.94
N SER A 52 -7.22 9.13 -3.63
CA SER A 52 -8.43 8.31 -3.55
C SER A 52 -8.90 7.80 -4.92
N GLU A 53 -8.74 8.61 -5.97
CA GLU A 53 -9.04 8.21 -7.35
C GLU A 53 -8.08 7.11 -7.82
N ALA A 54 -6.78 7.27 -7.51
CA ALA A 54 -5.77 6.26 -7.80
C ALA A 54 -6.10 4.93 -7.13
N LEU A 55 -6.54 4.96 -5.87
CA LEU A 55 -6.95 3.75 -5.15
C LEU A 55 -8.08 3.03 -5.89
N ILE A 56 -9.16 3.76 -6.22
CA ILE A 56 -10.34 3.20 -6.89
C ILE A 56 -9.96 2.57 -8.23
N ARG A 57 -9.14 3.23 -9.01
CA ARG A 57 -8.64 2.74 -10.31
C ARG A 57 -7.80 1.48 -10.16
N GLU A 58 -6.77 1.53 -9.32
CA GLU A 58 -5.83 0.42 -9.11
C GLU A 58 -6.52 -0.83 -8.57
N VAL A 59 -7.44 -0.66 -7.65
CA VAL A 59 -8.19 -1.77 -7.05
C VAL A 59 -9.07 -2.47 -8.07
N GLN A 60 -9.70 -1.71 -8.97
CA GLN A 60 -10.46 -2.29 -10.07
C GLN A 60 -9.54 -3.09 -11.01
N GLU A 61 -8.38 -2.54 -11.35
CA GLU A 61 -7.40 -3.19 -12.23
C GLU A 61 -6.80 -4.46 -11.61
N GLU A 62 -6.45 -4.41 -10.32
CA GLU A 62 -5.74 -5.50 -9.64
C GLU A 62 -6.64 -6.62 -9.12
N ILE A 63 -7.78 -6.28 -8.55
CA ILE A 63 -8.66 -7.26 -7.85
C ILE A 63 -10.12 -7.23 -8.27
N GLY A 64 -10.48 -6.41 -9.26
CA GLY A 64 -11.78 -6.48 -9.94
C GLY A 64 -12.97 -5.97 -9.16
N ILE A 65 -12.78 -5.21 -8.08
CA ILE A 65 -13.88 -4.66 -7.28
C ILE A 65 -14.09 -3.17 -7.57
N PHE A 66 -15.31 -2.70 -7.30
CA PHE A 66 -15.71 -1.31 -7.49
C PHE A 66 -15.98 -0.68 -6.13
N ILE A 67 -15.32 0.45 -5.86
CA ILE A 67 -15.44 1.22 -4.62
C ILE A 67 -16.02 2.58 -4.94
N GLN A 68 -17.05 2.99 -4.19
CA GLN A 68 -17.59 4.35 -4.30
C GLN A 68 -16.69 5.33 -3.56
N PRO A 69 -16.51 6.57 -4.05
CA PRO A 69 -15.68 7.58 -3.39
C PRO A 69 -16.04 7.81 -1.92
N GLU A 70 -17.33 7.78 -1.58
CA GLU A 70 -17.82 7.97 -0.20
C GLU A 70 -17.46 6.83 0.75
N ASP A 71 -17.09 5.65 0.23
CA ASP A 71 -16.69 4.48 1.02
C ASP A 71 -15.18 4.43 1.28
N VAL A 72 -14.42 5.35 0.73
CA VAL A 72 -12.96 5.46 0.92
C VAL A 72 -12.65 6.30 2.14
N LYS A 73 -12.02 5.69 3.15
CA LYS A 73 -11.69 6.36 4.41
C LYS A 73 -10.17 6.43 4.60
N PHE A 74 -9.61 7.63 4.68
CA PHE A 74 -8.21 7.81 5.00
C PHE A 74 -7.91 7.36 6.44
N VAL A 75 -6.85 6.56 6.63
CA VAL A 75 -6.47 6.05 7.96
C VAL A 75 -5.01 6.26 8.32
N HIS A 76 -4.10 6.39 7.34
CA HIS A 76 -2.67 6.46 7.65
C HIS A 76 -1.85 7.02 6.50
N THR A 77 -0.78 7.74 6.82
CA THR A 77 0.28 8.10 5.88
C THR A 77 1.62 7.60 6.40
N SER A 78 2.39 6.97 5.52
CA SER A 78 3.75 6.50 5.79
C SER A 78 4.77 7.24 4.93
N PHE A 79 5.88 7.63 5.51
CA PHE A 79 7.00 8.25 4.81
C PHE A 79 8.23 7.34 4.83
N ARG A 80 8.84 7.14 3.65
CA ARG A 80 10.06 6.33 3.49
C ARG A 80 11.08 7.13 2.67
N PRO A 81 12.21 7.53 3.26
CA PRO A 81 13.20 8.35 2.55
C PRO A 81 14.07 7.51 1.61
N MET A 82 14.53 8.14 0.53
CA MET A 82 15.61 7.65 -0.35
C MET A 82 15.46 6.20 -0.82
N MET A 83 14.27 5.82 -1.28
CA MET A 83 14.01 4.45 -1.68
C MET A 83 14.75 4.02 -2.96
N ASP A 84 14.87 4.92 -3.91
CA ASP A 84 15.62 4.74 -5.16
C ASP A 84 15.84 6.10 -5.87
N LYS A 85 16.25 6.06 -7.14
CA LYS A 85 16.49 7.27 -7.94
C LYS A 85 15.24 8.15 -8.14
N THR A 86 14.04 7.64 -7.87
CA THR A 86 12.78 8.43 -7.94
C THR A 86 12.46 9.13 -6.63
N GLY A 87 13.32 8.98 -5.62
CA GLY A 87 13.28 9.72 -4.36
C GLY A 87 12.54 9.01 -3.24
N ASP A 88 11.96 9.83 -2.37
CA ASP A 88 11.22 9.35 -1.21
C ASP A 88 9.88 8.71 -1.61
N ARG A 89 9.27 8.03 -0.66
CA ARG A 89 7.91 7.50 -0.81
C ARG A 89 6.98 8.13 0.21
N VAL A 90 5.83 8.56 -0.28
CA VAL A 90 4.69 8.97 0.55
C VAL A 90 3.55 8.00 0.24
N ASP A 91 3.19 7.18 1.20
CA ASP A 91 2.18 6.14 1.04
C ASP A 91 0.91 6.53 1.80
N TYR A 92 -0.22 6.59 1.08
CA TYR A 92 -1.54 6.86 1.66
C TYR A 92 -2.30 5.56 1.83
N PHE A 93 -2.74 5.27 3.05
CA PHE A 93 -3.53 4.08 3.37
C PHE A 93 -4.99 4.47 3.56
N PHE A 94 -5.85 3.80 2.81
CA PHE A 94 -7.30 3.98 2.88
C PHE A 94 -7.98 2.69 3.31
N GLU A 95 -8.93 2.80 4.22
CA GLU A 95 -9.74 1.68 4.67
C GLU A 95 -11.06 1.66 3.93
N VAL A 96 -11.47 0.47 3.50
CA VAL A 96 -12.74 0.22 2.82
C VAL A 96 -13.34 -1.06 3.37
N ASP A 97 -14.64 -1.02 3.73
CA ASP A 97 -15.39 -2.19 4.17
C ASP A 97 -16.65 -2.44 3.34
N THR A 98 -16.92 -1.58 2.36
CA THR A 98 -18.09 -1.66 1.47
C THR A 98 -17.64 -1.52 0.02
N TRP A 99 -17.99 -2.48 -0.81
CA TRP A 99 -17.68 -2.49 -2.24
C TRP A 99 -18.68 -3.34 -3.00
N THR A 100 -18.63 -3.30 -4.34
CA THR A 100 -19.37 -4.19 -5.23
C THR A 100 -18.41 -5.04 -6.06
N GLY A 101 -18.89 -6.20 -6.49
CA GLY A 101 -18.08 -7.16 -7.24
C GLY A 101 -17.40 -8.19 -6.33
N GLU A 102 -16.84 -9.21 -6.93
CA GLU A 102 -16.12 -10.28 -6.27
C GLU A 102 -14.62 -10.02 -6.35
N VAL A 103 -13.90 -10.21 -5.25
CA VAL A 103 -12.44 -10.12 -5.21
C VAL A 103 -11.84 -11.25 -6.02
N ILE A 104 -11.14 -10.91 -7.10
CA ILE A 104 -10.45 -11.86 -7.97
C ILE A 104 -9.04 -11.32 -8.28
N ASN A 105 -8.11 -12.23 -8.55
CA ASN A 105 -6.77 -11.83 -8.99
C ASN A 105 -6.79 -11.51 -10.49
N CYS A 106 -6.81 -10.22 -10.83
CA CYS A 106 -6.80 -9.74 -12.22
C CYS A 106 -5.39 -9.58 -12.80
N GLU A 107 -4.34 -9.68 -11.98
CA GLU A 107 -2.94 -9.53 -12.39
C GLU A 107 -2.08 -10.72 -11.93
N PRO A 108 -2.36 -11.96 -12.38
CA PRO A 108 -1.65 -13.15 -11.92
C PRO A 108 -0.15 -13.13 -12.27
N GLY A 109 0.26 -12.32 -13.24
CA GLY A 109 1.68 -12.12 -13.57
C GLY A 109 2.46 -11.31 -12.53
N LYS A 110 1.79 -10.57 -11.66
CA LYS A 110 2.39 -9.73 -10.61
C LYS A 110 1.97 -10.12 -9.19
N CYS A 111 0.92 -10.92 -9.07
CA CYS A 111 0.37 -11.40 -7.81
C CYS A 111 0.07 -12.88 -7.95
N ASP A 112 0.69 -13.72 -7.13
CA ASP A 112 0.50 -15.18 -7.20
C ASP A 112 -0.36 -15.73 -6.05
N ASP A 113 -0.82 -14.90 -5.13
CA ASP A 113 -1.69 -15.31 -4.05
C ASP A 113 -2.50 -14.13 -3.48
N LEU A 114 -3.79 -14.36 -3.21
CA LEU A 114 -4.67 -13.44 -2.50
C LEU A 114 -5.23 -14.15 -1.28
N ILE A 115 -5.02 -13.57 -0.09
CA ILE A 115 -5.47 -14.16 1.18
C ILE A 115 -6.11 -13.11 2.08
N TRP A 116 -7.04 -13.54 2.92
CA TRP A 116 -7.58 -12.75 4.01
C TRP A 116 -6.82 -13.06 5.30
N VAL A 117 -6.30 -12.01 5.94
CA VAL A 117 -5.36 -12.12 7.06
C VAL A 117 -5.91 -11.40 8.28
N SER A 118 -5.80 -12.05 9.46
CA SER A 118 -6.04 -11.36 10.73
C SER A 118 -4.92 -10.36 10.99
N THR A 119 -5.27 -9.13 11.38
CA THR A 119 -4.28 -8.09 11.70
C THR A 119 -3.49 -8.40 12.98
N SER A 120 -3.97 -9.34 13.80
CA SER A 120 -3.25 -9.81 14.98
C SER A 120 -2.23 -10.91 14.69
N ALA A 121 -2.22 -11.46 13.47
CA ALA A 121 -1.35 -12.55 13.05
C ALA A 121 -0.89 -12.38 11.60
N LEU A 122 -0.16 -11.29 11.33
CA LEU A 122 0.38 -11.02 10.00
C LEU A 122 1.42 -12.08 9.60
N PRO A 123 1.45 -12.51 8.33
CA PRO A 123 2.50 -13.40 7.82
C PRO A 123 3.90 -12.85 8.08
N GLU A 124 4.87 -13.72 8.36
CA GLU A 124 6.27 -13.29 8.58
C GLU A 124 6.83 -12.55 7.36
N ASN A 125 6.46 -12.99 6.17
CA ASN A 125 6.84 -12.36 4.90
C ASN A 125 5.92 -11.21 4.50
N THR A 126 5.40 -10.44 5.46
CA THR A 126 4.74 -9.17 5.20
C THR A 126 5.79 -8.09 4.91
N THR A 127 5.57 -7.33 3.84
CA THR A 127 6.45 -6.20 3.48
C THR A 127 6.61 -5.26 4.69
N PRO A 128 7.84 -4.92 5.09
CA PRO A 128 8.09 -4.23 6.36
C PRO A 128 7.32 -2.93 6.58
N HIS A 129 7.24 -2.07 5.56
CA HIS A 129 6.51 -0.80 5.69
C HIS A 129 5.01 -0.99 5.83
N VAL A 130 4.44 -2.01 5.20
CA VAL A 130 3.01 -2.36 5.34
C VAL A 130 2.73 -2.90 6.75
N ARG A 131 3.61 -3.72 7.28
CA ARG A 131 3.51 -4.20 8.67
C ARG A 131 3.44 -3.04 9.65
N VAL A 132 4.40 -2.09 9.55
CA VAL A 132 4.42 -0.91 10.42
C VAL A 132 3.15 -0.09 10.28
N ALA A 133 2.70 0.16 9.05
CA ALA A 133 1.47 0.91 8.79
C ALA A 133 0.24 0.24 9.41
N LEU A 134 0.06 -1.06 9.21
CA LEU A 134 -1.08 -1.80 9.78
C LEU A 134 -1.05 -1.80 11.31
N GLU A 135 0.11 -1.97 11.93
CA GLU A 135 0.27 -1.88 13.37
C GLU A 135 -0.11 -0.48 13.89
N CYS A 136 0.27 0.58 13.18
CA CYS A 136 -0.13 1.94 13.50
C CYS A 136 -1.65 2.15 13.33
N ILE A 137 -2.23 1.65 12.24
CA ILE A 137 -3.66 1.76 11.97
C ILE A 137 -4.49 1.11 13.08
N GLU A 138 -4.11 -0.08 13.53
CA GLU A 138 -4.78 -0.77 14.64
C GLU A 138 -4.72 0.00 15.96
N LYS A 139 -3.68 0.83 16.15
CA LYS A 139 -3.51 1.70 17.32
C LYS A 139 -4.13 3.10 17.14
N GLY A 140 -4.77 3.37 16.00
CA GLY A 140 -5.30 4.68 15.68
C GLY A 140 -4.24 5.76 15.43
N GLN A 141 -3.03 5.37 15.06
CA GLN A 141 -1.91 6.28 14.75
C GLN A 141 -1.93 6.63 13.26
N PRO A 142 -2.13 7.91 12.88
CA PRO A 142 -2.36 8.28 11.47
C PRO A 142 -1.07 8.47 10.66
N PHE A 143 0.10 8.39 11.29
CA PHE A 143 1.37 8.69 10.63
C PHE A 143 2.49 7.80 11.13
N SER A 144 3.34 7.34 10.19
CA SER A 144 4.61 6.68 10.49
C SER A 144 5.73 7.20 9.60
N GLU A 145 6.92 7.25 10.18
CA GLU A 145 8.16 7.60 9.48
C GLU A 145 9.13 6.44 9.64
N LEU A 146 9.67 5.94 8.52
CA LEU A 146 10.65 4.87 8.55
C LEU A 146 12.04 5.46 8.29
N SER A 147 12.95 5.30 9.25
CA SER A 147 14.32 5.77 9.10
C SER A 147 15.10 4.98 8.05
N VAL A 148 16.15 5.57 7.49
CA VAL A 148 17.07 4.87 6.58
C VAL A 148 17.66 3.64 7.25
N ALA A 149 18.01 3.74 8.54
CA ALA A 149 18.56 2.61 9.31
C ALA A 149 17.55 1.45 9.40
N PHE A 150 16.28 1.74 9.67
CA PHE A 150 15.22 0.73 9.68
C PHE A 150 15.06 0.07 8.31
N LEU A 151 15.03 0.87 7.24
CA LEU A 151 14.83 0.36 5.88
C LEU A 151 15.98 -0.57 5.46
N LYS A 152 17.21 -0.22 5.78
CA LYS A 152 18.39 -1.10 5.54
C LYS A 152 18.31 -2.39 6.34
N GLN A 153 18.01 -2.30 7.63
CA GLN A 153 17.93 -3.46 8.53
C GLN A 153 16.81 -4.42 8.13
N SER A 154 15.71 -3.91 7.61
CA SER A 154 14.55 -4.71 7.18
C SER A 154 14.66 -5.24 5.74
N GLY A 155 15.75 -4.95 5.02
CA GLY A 155 15.96 -5.45 3.66
C GLY A 155 15.17 -4.70 2.59
N MET A 156 14.80 -3.45 2.83
CA MET A 156 14.04 -2.63 1.88
C MET A 156 14.92 -1.78 0.95
N TYR A 157 16.24 -1.82 1.13
CA TYR A 157 17.22 -1.25 0.21
C TYR A 157 17.96 -2.36 -0.53
#